data_570b3674ce1c6d3e6b4a6f4b626babcf
#
_entry.id   570b3674ce1c6d3e6b4a6f4b626babcf
#
_cell.length_a   1.000
_cell.length_b   1.000
_cell.length_c   1.000
_cell.angle_alpha   90.00
_cell.angle_beta   90.00
_cell.angle_gamma   90.00
#
_symmetry.space_group_name_H-M   'P 1'
#
loop_
_entity.id
_entity.type
_entity.pdbx_description
1 polymer ?
#
loop_
_entity_poly.entity_id
_entity_poly.type
_entity_poly.pdbx_seq_one_letter_code
_entity_poly.pdbx_strand_id
1 'polypeptide(L)'
;MSLSTFSFSKEEQEKLEIYCCLIKSWQKKVNLVGASTLENMWERHVIDSAQLYHLLPPIQEGKVLYDIGSGAGFPGLVLAIMGRKDLVLCEANKKKCAFLKEAKRKTNANVIIDNIRAESLPYGSANAVIARAVSSLSSLLEMSMPLLTKKGVCIFPKGINWKKELLFAQKRFHIDYKLVKSITSKDSNIIIINNFEKINDDK
;
A
#
# COMPACT_ATOMS: atom_id res chain seq x y z
N MET A 1 1.13 -4.44 -19.45
CA MET A 1 1.81 -3.14 -19.39
C MET A 1 3.30 -3.41 -19.23
N SER A 2 4.16 -2.71 -19.94
CA SER A 2 5.62 -2.82 -19.79
C SER A 2 6.13 -1.71 -18.85
N LEU A 3 7.34 -1.87 -18.31
CA LEU A 3 8.01 -0.85 -17.46
C LEU A 3 8.08 0.54 -18.13
N SER A 4 8.10 0.58 -19.48
CA SER A 4 8.10 1.81 -20.30
C SER A 4 6.76 2.56 -20.32
N THR A 5 5.72 2.04 -19.66
CA THR A 5 4.35 2.58 -19.77
C THR A 5 4.01 3.58 -18.64
N PHE A 6 4.87 3.70 -17.61
CA PHE A 6 4.69 4.72 -16.58
C PHE A 6 5.44 5.99 -16.95
N SER A 7 4.71 7.02 -17.40
CA SER A 7 5.24 8.38 -17.52
C SER A 7 4.74 9.21 -16.37
N PHE A 8 5.66 9.70 -15.56
CA PHE A 8 5.37 10.74 -14.58
C PHE A 8 5.47 12.10 -15.25
N SER A 9 4.65 13.06 -14.83
CA SER A 9 4.89 14.46 -15.16
C SER A 9 6.24 14.91 -14.58
N LYS A 10 6.79 15.99 -15.09
CA LYS A 10 8.06 16.55 -14.59
C LYS A 10 7.98 16.85 -13.09
N GLU A 11 6.86 17.40 -12.63
CA GLU A 11 6.64 17.71 -11.21
C GLU A 11 6.57 16.46 -10.35
N GLU A 12 5.87 15.41 -10.78
CA GLU A 12 5.80 14.13 -10.07
C GLU A 12 7.18 13.48 -9.97
N GLN A 13 7.94 13.49 -11.08
CA GLN A 13 9.29 12.93 -11.08
C GLN A 13 10.21 13.65 -10.11
N GLU A 14 10.23 14.99 -10.11
CA GLU A 14 11.02 15.79 -9.18
C GLU A 14 10.66 15.47 -7.70
N LYS A 15 9.36 15.36 -7.40
CA LYS A 15 8.89 14.99 -6.05
C LYS A 15 9.30 13.58 -5.65
N LEU A 16 9.22 12.62 -6.55
CA LEU A 16 9.63 11.23 -6.32
C LEU A 16 11.15 11.12 -6.12
N GLU A 17 11.95 11.89 -6.84
CA GLU A 17 13.40 11.96 -6.66
C GLU A 17 13.78 12.55 -5.28
N ILE A 18 13.12 13.66 -4.88
CA ILE A 18 13.26 14.22 -3.52
C ILE A 18 12.92 13.17 -2.46
N TYR A 19 11.83 12.44 -2.65
CA TYR A 19 11.43 11.38 -1.73
C TYR A 19 12.47 10.25 -1.64
N CYS A 20 13.00 9.78 -2.76
CA CYS A 20 14.05 8.77 -2.78
C CYS A 20 15.34 9.25 -2.07
N CYS A 21 15.74 10.51 -2.26
CA CYS A 21 16.87 11.11 -1.57
C CYS A 21 16.65 11.16 -0.05
N LEU A 22 15.43 11.50 0.39
CA LEU A 22 15.07 11.50 1.80
C LEU A 22 15.16 10.09 2.41
N ILE A 23 14.65 9.06 1.73
CA ILE A 23 14.79 7.68 2.20
C ILE A 23 16.25 7.33 2.42
N LYS A 24 17.13 7.59 1.44
CA LYS A 24 18.57 7.30 1.54
C LYS A 24 19.22 8.02 2.75
N SER A 25 18.83 9.25 3.02
CA SER A 25 19.38 10.04 4.14
C SER A 25 18.88 9.52 5.50
N TRP A 26 17.59 9.18 5.61
CA TRP A 26 16.98 8.70 6.83
C TRP A 26 17.29 7.23 7.13
N GLN A 27 17.54 6.41 6.11
CA GLN A 27 17.87 4.98 6.27
C GLN A 27 19.01 4.73 7.26
N LYS A 28 19.96 5.68 7.35
CA LYS A 28 21.07 5.62 8.32
C LYS A 28 20.61 5.66 9.79
N LYS A 29 19.42 6.20 10.05
CA LYS A 29 18.88 6.41 11.41
C LYS A 29 17.63 5.55 11.68
N VAL A 30 16.85 5.28 10.63
CA VAL A 30 15.60 4.54 10.71
C VAL A 30 15.57 3.52 9.58
N ASN A 31 15.46 2.26 9.92
CA ASN A 31 15.32 1.19 8.90
C ASN A 31 13.98 1.34 8.17
N LEU A 32 14.01 2.00 7.02
CA LEU A 32 12.83 2.31 6.20
C LEU A 32 12.53 1.23 5.18
N VAL A 33 13.58 0.78 4.47
CA VAL A 33 13.49 -0.24 3.42
C VAL A 33 14.61 -1.26 3.57
N GLY A 34 14.47 -2.43 2.94
CA GLY A 34 15.53 -3.43 2.92
C GLY A 34 16.81 -2.89 2.27
N ALA A 35 17.97 -3.11 2.89
CA ALA A 35 19.25 -2.60 2.40
C ALA A 35 19.54 -3.01 0.94
N SER A 36 19.20 -4.25 0.57
CA SER A 36 19.36 -4.77 -0.80
C SER A 36 18.48 -4.09 -1.85
N THR A 37 17.48 -3.30 -1.45
CA THR A 37 16.56 -2.62 -2.37
C THR A 37 16.90 -1.14 -2.58
N LEU A 38 17.90 -0.60 -1.86
CA LEU A 38 18.30 0.80 -1.95
C LEU A 38 18.87 1.19 -3.31
N GLU A 39 19.63 0.30 -3.94
CA GLU A 39 20.25 0.55 -5.24
C GLU A 39 19.19 0.60 -6.37
N ASN A 40 18.19 -0.26 -6.28
CA ASN A 40 17.09 -0.36 -7.25
C ASN A 40 15.78 0.25 -6.72
N MET A 41 15.88 1.32 -5.91
CA MET A 41 14.73 1.92 -5.22
C MET A 41 13.64 2.37 -6.18
N TRP A 42 14.02 2.93 -7.32
CA TRP A 42 13.07 3.45 -8.30
C TRP A 42 12.16 2.34 -8.82
N GLU A 43 12.71 1.25 -9.32
CA GLU A 43 11.94 0.13 -9.85
C GLU A 43 11.22 -0.66 -8.74
N ARG A 44 11.97 -1.02 -7.68
CA ARG A 44 11.48 -1.89 -6.60
C ARG A 44 10.46 -1.24 -5.69
N HIS A 45 10.43 0.09 -5.62
CA HIS A 45 9.53 0.79 -4.71
C HIS A 45 8.68 1.82 -5.41
N VAL A 46 9.23 2.71 -6.24
CA VAL A 46 8.46 3.77 -6.89
C VAL A 46 7.53 3.17 -7.96
N ILE A 47 8.08 2.48 -8.96
CA ILE A 47 7.27 1.88 -10.04
C ILE A 47 6.35 0.79 -9.49
N ASP A 48 6.84 -0.02 -8.54
CA ASP A 48 6.04 -1.06 -7.88
C ASP A 48 4.82 -0.48 -7.13
N SER A 49 4.94 0.73 -6.59
CA SER A 49 3.82 1.45 -5.97
C SER A 49 2.93 2.11 -7.00
N ALA A 50 3.52 2.77 -8.01
CA ALA A 50 2.81 3.52 -9.03
C ALA A 50 1.85 2.65 -9.86
N GLN A 51 2.21 1.38 -10.12
CA GLN A 51 1.33 0.44 -10.84
C GLN A 51 -0.04 0.24 -10.20
N LEU A 52 -0.19 0.53 -8.90
CA LEU A 52 -1.47 0.41 -8.21
C LEU A 52 -2.44 1.54 -8.57
N TYR A 53 -1.95 2.67 -9.06
CA TYR A 53 -2.77 3.87 -9.29
C TYR A 53 -4.01 3.59 -10.15
N HIS A 54 -3.85 2.84 -11.23
CA HIS A 54 -4.94 2.47 -12.14
C HIS A 54 -5.82 1.30 -11.67
N LEU A 55 -5.45 0.68 -10.56
CA LEU A 55 -6.22 -0.42 -9.95
C LEU A 55 -7.10 0.07 -8.79
N LEU A 56 -6.89 1.31 -8.34
CA LEU A 56 -7.65 1.91 -7.26
C LEU A 56 -9.06 2.28 -7.72
N PRO A 57 -10.07 2.11 -6.84
CA PRO A 57 -11.42 2.57 -7.12
C PRO A 57 -11.45 4.11 -7.23
N PRO A 58 -12.47 4.68 -7.89
CA PRO A 58 -12.67 6.13 -7.90
C PRO A 58 -12.72 6.72 -6.49
N ILE A 59 -12.26 7.96 -6.34
CA ILE A 59 -12.39 8.70 -5.09
C ILE A 59 -13.88 8.91 -4.81
N GLN A 60 -14.30 8.59 -3.59
CA GLN A 60 -15.67 8.81 -3.13
C GLN A 60 -15.65 9.81 -1.97
N GLU A 61 -16.57 10.77 -2.01
CA GLU A 61 -16.71 11.78 -0.95
C GLU A 61 -16.98 11.13 0.41
N GLY A 62 -16.27 11.61 1.44
CA GLY A 62 -16.38 11.09 2.80
C GLY A 62 -15.81 9.67 3.00
N LYS A 63 -15.12 9.11 2.00
CA LYS A 63 -14.44 7.80 2.10
C LYS A 63 -12.94 7.96 1.94
N VAL A 64 -12.20 7.05 2.56
CA VAL A 64 -10.73 7.08 2.58
C VAL A 64 -10.14 5.82 1.96
N LEU A 65 -8.90 5.94 1.53
CA LEU A 65 -8.02 4.84 1.17
C LEU A 65 -6.95 4.71 2.25
N TYR A 66 -6.97 3.60 2.99
CA TYR A 66 -5.96 3.33 4.00
C TYR A 66 -4.75 2.60 3.40
N ASP A 67 -3.56 3.11 3.68
CA ASP A 67 -2.30 2.38 3.52
C ASP A 67 -1.88 1.85 4.90
N ILE A 68 -2.13 0.57 5.14
CA ILE A 68 -1.89 -0.07 6.45
C ILE A 68 -0.43 -0.46 6.58
N GLY A 69 0.21 0.00 7.66
CA GLY A 69 1.63 -0.26 7.92
C GLY A 69 2.52 0.39 6.89
N SER A 70 2.29 1.66 6.61
CA SER A 70 2.91 2.41 5.51
C SER A 70 4.44 2.41 5.51
N GLY A 71 5.07 2.21 6.67
CA GLY A 71 6.51 2.08 6.79
C GLY A 71 7.27 3.30 6.28
N ALA A 72 7.97 3.11 5.17
CA ALA A 72 8.63 4.19 4.45
C ALA A 72 7.67 5.02 3.56
N GLY A 73 6.37 4.69 3.51
CA GLY A 73 5.37 5.37 2.69
C GLY A 73 5.08 4.68 1.34
N PHE A 74 5.48 3.43 1.19
CA PHE A 74 5.17 2.64 0.00
C PHE A 74 4.01 1.66 0.26
N PRO A 75 2.94 1.71 -0.55
CA PRO A 75 2.78 2.49 -1.77
C PRO A 75 2.18 3.88 -1.59
N GLY A 76 1.59 4.23 -0.44
CA GLY A 76 0.68 5.35 -0.26
C GLY A 76 1.27 6.71 -0.62
N LEU A 77 2.51 7.04 -0.22
CA LEU A 77 3.10 8.35 -0.52
C LEU A 77 3.38 8.54 -2.02
N VAL A 78 3.76 7.47 -2.73
CA VAL A 78 3.91 7.52 -4.20
C VAL A 78 2.57 7.85 -4.85
N LEU A 79 1.50 7.16 -4.44
CA LEU A 79 0.16 7.39 -4.97
C LEU A 79 -0.34 8.81 -4.66
N ALA A 80 -0.01 9.35 -3.49
CA ALA A 80 -0.33 10.73 -3.14
C ALA A 80 0.43 11.75 -4.00
N ILE A 81 1.71 11.51 -4.31
CA ILE A 81 2.50 12.33 -5.24
C ILE A 81 1.91 12.30 -6.64
N MET A 82 1.37 11.16 -7.07
CA MET A 82 0.65 10.98 -8.35
C MET A 82 -0.77 11.58 -8.34
N GLY A 83 -1.17 12.31 -7.30
CA GLY A 83 -2.43 13.04 -7.24
C GLY A 83 -3.58 12.34 -6.53
N ARG A 84 -3.37 11.19 -5.89
CA ARG A 84 -4.38 10.57 -5.04
C ARG A 84 -4.58 11.37 -3.76
N LYS A 85 -5.82 11.79 -3.44
CA LYS A 85 -6.11 12.78 -2.38
C LYS A 85 -6.84 12.21 -1.15
N ASP A 86 -7.38 11.00 -1.25
CA ASP A 86 -8.16 10.33 -0.18
C ASP A 86 -7.33 9.37 0.68
N LEU A 87 -6.00 9.52 0.65
CA LEU A 87 -5.05 8.64 1.32
C LEU A 87 -4.83 8.99 2.79
N VAL A 88 -4.87 7.96 3.62
CA VAL A 88 -4.44 7.98 5.01
C VAL A 88 -3.36 6.91 5.21
N LEU A 89 -2.15 7.33 5.52
CA LEU A 89 -1.02 6.46 5.83
C LEU A 89 -1.03 6.11 7.32
N CYS A 90 -1.23 4.84 7.63
CA CYS A 90 -1.32 4.33 9.00
C CYS A 90 -0.01 3.63 9.39
N GLU A 91 0.70 4.17 10.34
CA GLU A 91 1.99 3.65 10.79
C GLU A 91 2.11 3.73 12.32
N ALA A 92 2.39 2.61 12.98
CA ALA A 92 2.49 2.57 14.44
C ALA A 92 3.82 3.08 14.98
N ASN A 93 4.89 3.00 14.18
CA ASN A 93 6.24 3.41 14.59
C ASN A 93 6.41 4.93 14.50
N LYS A 94 6.58 5.59 15.66
CA LYS A 94 6.75 7.05 15.76
C LYS A 94 7.90 7.61 14.92
N LYS A 95 9.04 6.88 14.81
CA LYS A 95 10.19 7.33 14.01
C LYS A 95 9.88 7.30 12.52
N LYS A 96 9.15 6.26 12.05
CA LYS A 96 8.68 6.17 10.67
C LYS A 96 7.63 7.24 10.37
N CYS A 97 6.72 7.51 11.30
CA CYS A 97 5.77 8.63 11.15
C CYS A 97 6.46 9.99 11.06
N ALA A 98 7.54 10.21 11.82
CA ALA A 98 8.34 11.44 11.71
C ALA A 98 8.96 11.58 10.31
N PHE A 99 9.50 10.47 9.77
CA PHE A 99 9.99 10.43 8.39
C PHE A 99 8.86 10.73 7.38
N LEU A 100 7.71 10.09 7.50
CA LEU A 100 6.56 10.31 6.60
C LEU A 100 6.09 11.77 6.61
N LYS A 101 6.04 12.40 7.78
CA LYS A 101 5.69 13.83 7.91
C LYS A 101 6.69 14.73 7.19
N GLU A 102 7.98 14.44 7.30
CA GLU A 102 9.03 15.19 6.58
C GLU A 102 8.94 14.94 5.07
N ALA A 103 8.72 13.69 4.64
CA ALA A 103 8.55 13.35 3.25
C ALA A 103 7.31 14.04 2.65
N LYS A 104 6.16 14.02 3.34
CA LYS A 104 4.96 14.78 2.96
C LYS A 104 5.28 16.27 2.77
N ARG A 105 5.98 16.88 3.73
CA ARG A 105 6.33 18.30 3.70
C ARG A 105 7.23 18.65 2.50
N LYS A 106 8.25 17.83 2.24
CA LYS A 106 9.23 18.07 1.17
C LYS A 106 8.66 17.83 -0.23
N THR A 107 7.73 16.89 -0.38
CA THR A 107 7.10 16.57 -1.65
C THR A 107 5.79 17.32 -1.88
N ASN A 108 5.31 18.05 -0.88
CA ASN A 108 3.98 18.68 -0.89
C ASN A 108 2.85 17.70 -1.26
N ALA A 109 2.98 16.44 -0.83
CA ALA A 109 1.98 15.41 -1.09
C ALA A 109 0.72 15.64 -0.24
N ASN A 110 -0.46 15.57 -0.87
CA ASN A 110 -1.74 15.69 -0.17
C ASN A 110 -2.15 14.34 0.44
N VAL A 111 -1.76 14.10 1.69
CA VAL A 111 -1.98 12.83 2.38
C VAL A 111 -2.10 13.07 3.89
N ILE A 112 -2.91 12.27 4.57
CA ILE A 112 -2.98 12.25 6.04
C ILE A 112 -1.98 11.19 6.55
N ILE A 113 -1.29 11.48 7.65
CA ILE A 113 -0.37 10.55 8.30
C ILE A 113 -0.84 10.35 9.73
N ASP A 114 -1.29 9.13 10.02
CA ASP A 114 -1.77 8.73 11.33
C ASP A 114 -0.78 7.80 12.02
N ASN A 115 -0.38 8.21 13.24
CA ASN A 115 0.43 7.34 14.09
C ASN A 115 -0.46 6.40 14.88
N ILE A 116 -1.00 5.40 14.22
CA ILE A 116 -2.03 4.49 14.75
C ILE A 116 -1.79 3.06 14.25
N ARG A 117 -2.28 2.09 15.00
CA ARG A 117 -2.41 0.71 14.53
C ARG A 117 -3.68 0.55 13.72
N ALA A 118 -3.66 -0.37 12.75
CA ALA A 118 -4.82 -0.60 11.86
C ALA A 118 -6.09 -0.96 12.63
N GLU A 119 -5.97 -1.70 13.72
CA GLU A 119 -7.08 -2.16 14.56
C GLU A 119 -7.82 -1.02 15.30
N SER A 120 -7.22 0.16 15.33
CA SER A 120 -7.82 1.36 15.96
C SER A 120 -8.43 2.34 14.97
N LEU A 121 -8.46 2.00 13.67
CA LEU A 121 -9.05 2.84 12.62
C LEU A 121 -10.58 2.78 12.65
N PRO A 122 -11.28 3.83 12.16
CA PRO A 122 -12.75 3.87 12.11
C PRO A 122 -13.35 2.77 11.23
N TYR A 123 -14.38 2.10 11.73
CA TYR A 123 -15.09 1.04 11.01
C TYR A 123 -15.90 1.60 9.84
N GLY A 124 -15.98 0.83 8.75
CA GLY A 124 -16.83 1.12 7.59
C GLY A 124 -16.51 2.43 6.85
N SER A 125 -15.30 2.95 7.01
CA SER A 125 -14.85 4.22 6.42
C SER A 125 -14.05 4.07 5.14
N ALA A 126 -13.45 2.89 4.90
CA ALA A 126 -12.53 2.66 3.80
C ALA A 126 -13.24 2.27 2.49
N ASN A 127 -13.01 3.05 1.42
CA ASN A 127 -13.33 2.65 0.06
C ASN A 127 -12.29 1.67 -0.50
N ALA A 128 -11.06 1.77 -0.04
CA ALA A 128 -10.02 0.79 -0.32
C ALA A 128 -9.01 0.66 0.84
N VAL A 129 -8.41 -0.52 0.93
CA VAL A 129 -7.26 -0.79 1.80
C VAL A 129 -6.12 -1.31 0.95
N ILE A 130 -4.97 -0.67 1.07
CA ILE A 130 -3.71 -1.13 0.48
C ILE A 130 -2.72 -1.46 1.58
N ALA A 131 -1.82 -2.41 1.31
CA ALA A 131 -0.71 -2.73 2.20
C ALA A 131 0.40 -3.42 1.40
N ARG A 132 1.66 -3.16 1.76
CA ARG A 132 2.81 -3.83 1.17
C ARG A 132 3.80 -4.28 2.23
N ALA A 133 4.20 -5.57 2.19
CA ALA A 133 5.22 -6.15 3.06
C ALA A 133 4.97 -6.00 4.59
N VAL A 134 3.70 -5.95 5.00
CA VAL A 134 3.31 -5.75 6.40
C VAL A 134 3.08 -7.08 7.10
N SER A 135 2.28 -7.97 6.49
CA SER A 135 1.80 -9.18 7.13
C SER A 135 1.36 -10.22 6.09
N SER A 136 0.99 -11.42 6.55
CA SER A 136 0.36 -12.44 5.70
C SER A 136 -0.98 -11.95 5.12
N LEU A 137 -1.42 -12.57 4.03
CA LEU A 137 -2.70 -12.20 3.42
C LEU A 137 -3.88 -12.39 4.40
N SER A 138 -3.89 -13.49 5.17
CA SER A 138 -4.93 -13.72 6.18
C SER A 138 -5.01 -12.61 7.22
N SER A 139 -3.86 -12.18 7.76
CA SER A 139 -3.82 -11.09 8.73
C SER A 139 -4.24 -9.75 8.14
N LEU A 140 -3.87 -9.48 6.87
CA LEU A 140 -4.33 -8.28 6.15
C LEU A 140 -5.84 -8.26 5.98
N LEU A 141 -6.45 -9.41 5.66
CA LEU A 141 -7.91 -9.54 5.55
C LEU A 141 -8.59 -9.29 6.90
N GLU A 142 -8.07 -9.87 7.98
CA GLU A 142 -8.60 -9.64 9.33
C GLU A 142 -8.57 -8.15 9.72
N MET A 143 -7.46 -7.48 9.47
CA MET A 143 -7.32 -6.05 9.75
C MET A 143 -8.22 -5.18 8.85
N SER A 144 -8.43 -5.58 7.60
CA SER A 144 -9.18 -4.79 6.62
C SER A 144 -10.70 -4.94 6.75
N MET A 145 -11.16 -6.11 7.18
CA MET A 145 -12.59 -6.45 7.24
C MET A 145 -13.44 -5.39 7.96
N PRO A 146 -13.09 -4.94 9.19
CA PRO A 146 -13.90 -3.94 9.88
C PRO A 146 -13.82 -2.55 9.26
N LEU A 147 -12.78 -2.25 8.48
CA LEU A 147 -12.54 -0.93 7.93
C LEU A 147 -13.32 -0.66 6.66
N LEU A 148 -13.57 -1.71 5.86
CA LEU A 148 -14.17 -1.59 4.54
C LEU A 148 -15.65 -1.19 4.60
N THR A 149 -16.04 -0.33 3.65
CA THR A 149 -17.45 -0.15 3.30
C THR A 149 -17.96 -1.41 2.61
N LYS A 150 -19.28 -1.52 2.43
CA LYS A 150 -19.91 -2.66 1.70
C LYS A 150 -19.37 -2.88 0.26
N LYS A 151 -18.82 -1.83 -0.36
CA LYS A 151 -18.23 -1.87 -1.71
C LYS A 151 -16.72 -1.60 -1.68
N GLY A 152 -16.11 -1.60 -0.50
CA GLY A 152 -14.68 -1.37 -0.35
C GLY A 152 -13.88 -2.56 -0.86
N VAL A 153 -12.66 -2.30 -1.33
CA VAL A 153 -11.78 -3.31 -1.92
C VAL A 153 -10.42 -3.36 -1.20
N CYS A 154 -9.79 -4.52 -1.21
CA CYS A 154 -8.39 -4.66 -0.79
C CYS A 154 -7.50 -4.80 -2.02
N ILE A 155 -6.35 -4.14 -2.03
CA ILE A 155 -5.37 -4.21 -3.13
C ILE A 155 -3.99 -4.46 -2.52
N PHE A 156 -3.52 -5.69 -2.60
CA PHE A 156 -2.29 -6.13 -1.96
C PHE A 156 -1.25 -6.64 -2.96
N PRO A 157 -0.16 -5.88 -3.21
CA PRO A 157 1.01 -6.42 -3.88
C PRO A 157 1.64 -7.52 -3.05
N LYS A 158 1.85 -8.67 -3.66
CA LYS A 158 2.44 -9.85 -3.03
C LYS A 158 3.57 -10.41 -3.89
N GLY A 159 4.68 -10.76 -3.23
CA GLY A 159 5.87 -11.33 -3.84
C GLY A 159 5.70 -12.81 -4.23
N ILE A 160 6.82 -13.49 -4.45
CA ILE A 160 6.90 -14.86 -4.95
C ILE A 160 6.02 -15.88 -4.19
N ASN A 161 5.76 -15.65 -2.92
CA ASN A 161 4.93 -16.54 -2.09
C ASN A 161 3.42 -16.28 -2.18
N TRP A 162 2.96 -15.41 -3.06
CA TRP A 162 1.56 -15.00 -3.14
C TRP A 162 0.57 -16.18 -3.25
N LYS A 163 0.92 -17.23 -4.00
CA LYS A 163 0.06 -18.42 -4.14
C LYS A 163 -0.13 -19.15 -2.82
N LYS A 164 0.98 -19.34 -2.07
CA LYS A 164 0.93 -20.00 -0.75
C LYS A 164 0.12 -19.17 0.24
N GLU A 165 0.30 -17.86 0.24
CA GLU A 165 -0.46 -16.96 1.11
C GLU A 165 -1.94 -16.97 0.77
N LEU A 166 -2.29 -16.98 -0.53
CA LEU A 166 -3.69 -17.04 -0.97
C LEU A 166 -4.35 -18.37 -0.57
N LEU A 167 -3.71 -19.49 -0.84
CA LEU A 167 -4.22 -20.81 -0.44
C LEU A 167 -4.40 -20.92 1.07
N PHE A 168 -3.49 -20.33 1.86
CA PHE A 168 -3.62 -20.31 3.30
C PHE A 168 -4.79 -19.41 3.76
N ALA A 169 -4.97 -18.26 3.13
CA ALA A 169 -6.08 -17.36 3.43
C ALA A 169 -7.44 -18.00 3.06
N GLN A 170 -7.53 -18.73 1.96
CA GLN A 170 -8.74 -19.43 1.52
C GLN A 170 -9.18 -20.56 2.47
N LYS A 171 -8.32 -21.03 3.39
CA LYS A 171 -8.74 -21.94 4.47
C LYS A 171 -9.57 -21.25 5.56
N ARG A 172 -9.49 -19.93 5.66
CA ARG A 172 -10.12 -19.12 6.70
C ARG A 172 -11.17 -18.15 6.18
N PHE A 173 -11.14 -17.88 4.87
CA PHE A 173 -12.01 -16.90 4.23
C PHE A 173 -12.51 -17.43 2.89
N HIS A 174 -13.78 -17.22 2.59
CA HIS A 174 -14.27 -17.19 1.21
C HIS A 174 -13.82 -15.88 0.59
N ILE A 175 -13.06 -15.93 -0.50
CA ILE A 175 -12.43 -14.74 -1.09
C ILE A 175 -12.81 -14.63 -2.57
N ASP A 176 -13.48 -13.53 -2.94
CA ASP A 176 -13.65 -13.11 -4.33
C ASP A 176 -12.50 -12.19 -4.72
N TYR A 177 -11.64 -12.64 -5.64
CA TYR A 177 -10.43 -11.94 -5.99
C TYR A 177 -10.11 -11.94 -7.47
N LYS A 178 -9.34 -10.94 -7.89
CA LYS A 178 -8.71 -10.84 -9.21
C LYS A 178 -7.20 -10.73 -9.05
N LEU A 179 -6.46 -11.37 -9.96
CA LEU A 179 -5.00 -11.27 -10.03
C LEU A 179 -4.58 -10.34 -11.15
N VAL A 180 -3.65 -9.45 -10.85
CA VAL A 180 -2.95 -8.62 -11.83
C VAL A 180 -1.45 -8.88 -11.69
N LYS A 181 -0.80 -9.24 -12.80
CA LYS A 181 0.65 -9.46 -12.79
C LYS A 181 1.39 -8.17 -12.45
N SER A 182 2.37 -8.27 -11.56
CA SER A 182 3.27 -7.15 -11.31
C SER A 182 4.11 -6.85 -12.55
N ILE A 183 4.29 -5.57 -12.85
CA ILE A 183 5.17 -5.11 -13.93
C ILE A 183 6.64 -5.05 -13.50
N THR A 184 6.93 -5.08 -12.20
CA THR A 184 8.28 -4.97 -11.62
C THR A 184 8.88 -6.32 -11.27
N SER A 185 8.10 -7.40 -11.26
CA SER A 185 8.59 -8.74 -10.93
C SER A 185 7.70 -9.83 -11.55
N LYS A 186 8.30 -10.75 -12.28
CA LYS A 186 7.61 -11.88 -12.94
C LYS A 186 6.91 -12.81 -11.95
N ASP A 187 7.46 -12.94 -10.74
CA ASP A 187 7.00 -13.87 -9.70
C ASP A 187 6.02 -13.23 -8.73
N SER A 188 5.74 -11.93 -8.91
CA SER A 188 4.87 -11.15 -8.04
C SER A 188 3.52 -10.88 -8.69
N ASN A 189 2.47 -10.80 -7.86
CA ASN A 189 1.12 -10.43 -8.30
C ASN A 189 0.51 -9.41 -7.36
N ILE A 190 -0.42 -8.64 -7.88
CA ILE A 190 -1.31 -7.77 -7.10
C ILE A 190 -2.62 -8.53 -6.97
N ILE A 191 -3.03 -8.78 -5.73
CA ILE A 191 -4.30 -9.44 -5.40
C ILE A 191 -5.30 -8.33 -5.11
N ILE A 192 -6.34 -8.23 -5.95
CA ILE A 192 -7.48 -7.34 -5.76
C ILE A 192 -8.62 -8.17 -5.20
N ILE A 193 -9.12 -7.84 -4.03
CA ILE A 193 -10.17 -8.58 -3.33
C ILE A 193 -11.40 -7.66 -3.23
N ASN A 194 -12.48 -8.07 -3.90
CA ASN A 194 -13.73 -7.31 -3.97
C ASN A 194 -14.68 -7.66 -2.83
N ASN A 195 -14.65 -8.92 -2.39
CA ASN A 195 -15.44 -9.40 -1.28
C ASN A 195 -14.72 -10.56 -0.59
N PHE A 196 -14.92 -10.68 0.71
CA PHE A 196 -14.44 -11.82 1.48
C PHE A 196 -15.23 -11.94 2.79
N GLU A 197 -15.44 -13.18 3.20
CA GLU A 197 -16.16 -13.53 4.41
C GLU A 197 -15.38 -14.59 5.18
N LYS A 198 -15.38 -14.50 6.50
CA LYS A 198 -14.74 -15.51 7.35
C LYS A 198 -15.53 -16.81 7.27
N ILE A 199 -14.84 -17.91 7.05
CA ILE A 199 -15.45 -19.25 7.11
C ILE A 199 -15.80 -19.46 8.59
N ASN A 200 -17.09 -19.64 8.88
CA ASN A 200 -17.52 -20.09 10.18
C ASN A 200 -17.17 -21.57 10.28
N ASP A 201 -16.33 -21.94 11.24
CA ASP A 201 -16.23 -23.33 11.65
C ASP A 201 -17.58 -23.67 12.32
N ASP A 202 -18.58 -24.06 11.52
CA ASP A 202 -19.76 -24.72 12.04
C ASP A 202 -19.26 -26.00 12.74
N LYS A 203 -19.57 -26.09 14.01
CA LYS A 203 -19.19 -27.13 14.97
C LYS A 203 -19.49 -28.55 14.53
#